data_3d655ed30bf567cacb7f84c22c402227
#
_entry.id   3d655ed30bf567cacb7f84c22c402227
#
_cell.length_a   1.000
_cell.length_b   1.000
_cell.length_c   1.000
_cell.angle_alpha   90.00
_cell.angle_beta   90.00
_cell.angle_gamma   90.00
#
_symmetry.space_group_name_H-M   'P 1'
#
loop_
_entity.id
_entity.type
_entity.pdbx_description
1 polymer ?
#
loop_
_entity_poly.entity_id
_entity_poly.type
_entity_poly.pdbx_seq_one_letter_code
_entity_poly.pdbx_strand_id
1 'polypeptide(L)'
;GKYSVKSFIDLLGLDMSDVDEKATYISPLEDIVINDNYKSMQFIAAKYNTVSFRSPSNNLITVTVSGAVEFPGTYTLNDDSTVQDLYELVGGFKNQAYFRGIALTREVIRERQIESLEKAKSDLNEAILTSTQKGEDIGDISIVQELAETINPGDLGRLAGDFSPKSQASINTILFDGDRIFIPKNPNTINVF
;
A
#
# COMPACT_ATOMS: atom_id res chain seq x y z
N GLY A 1 26.80 -25.76 -24.99
CA GLY A 1 26.77 -26.62 -23.80
C GLY A 1 25.60 -26.32 -22.92
N LYS A 2 25.20 -27.27 -22.07
CA LYS A 2 24.20 -27.02 -21.01
C LYS A 2 24.94 -26.46 -19.79
N TYR A 3 24.43 -25.41 -19.26
CA TYR A 3 24.94 -24.75 -18.05
C TYR A 3 23.86 -24.71 -17.00
N SER A 4 24.22 -24.85 -15.72
CA SER A 4 23.28 -24.66 -14.63
C SER A 4 23.27 -23.20 -14.18
N VAL A 5 22.13 -22.70 -13.76
CA VAL A 5 22.00 -21.36 -13.19
C VAL A 5 22.95 -21.20 -12.01
N LYS A 6 23.06 -22.24 -11.15
CA LYS A 6 24.01 -22.26 -10.04
C LYS A 6 25.45 -22.02 -10.47
N SER A 7 25.91 -22.68 -11.54
CA SER A 7 27.29 -22.52 -12.01
C SER A 7 27.60 -21.09 -12.44
N PHE A 8 26.62 -20.35 -12.94
CA PHE A 8 26.78 -18.95 -13.31
C PHE A 8 26.82 -18.04 -12.08
N ILE A 9 25.96 -18.29 -11.10
CA ILE A 9 25.96 -17.55 -9.83
C ILE A 9 27.30 -17.74 -9.13
N ASP A 10 27.77 -18.99 -9.02
CA ASP A 10 29.06 -19.31 -8.40
C ASP A 10 30.23 -18.65 -9.18
N LEU A 11 30.18 -18.64 -10.51
CA LEU A 11 31.21 -18.02 -11.35
C LEU A 11 31.29 -16.51 -11.18
N LEU A 12 30.14 -15.86 -10.96
CA LEU A 12 30.05 -14.43 -10.74
C LEU A 12 30.34 -14.03 -9.28
N GLY A 13 30.49 -14.99 -8.39
CA GLY A 13 30.71 -14.75 -6.95
C GLY A 13 29.52 -14.13 -6.25
N LEU A 14 28.30 -14.35 -6.79
CA LEU A 14 27.05 -13.86 -6.21
C LEU A 14 26.52 -14.85 -5.18
N ASP A 15 25.93 -14.33 -4.10
CA ASP A 15 25.09 -15.12 -3.20
C ASP A 15 23.64 -15.10 -3.73
N MET A 16 22.86 -16.15 -3.43
CA MET A 16 21.44 -16.19 -3.80
C MET A 16 20.61 -15.10 -3.10
N SER A 17 21.05 -14.62 -1.95
CA SER A 17 20.46 -13.46 -1.27
C SER A 17 20.60 -12.16 -2.05
N ASP A 18 21.57 -12.11 -2.98
CA ASP A 18 21.85 -10.93 -3.79
C ASP A 18 21.09 -10.93 -5.13
N VAL A 19 20.27 -11.96 -5.37
CA VAL A 19 19.58 -12.18 -6.65
C VAL A 19 18.07 -12.22 -6.45
N ASP A 20 17.36 -11.33 -7.14
CA ASP A 20 15.90 -11.36 -7.17
C ASP A 20 15.40 -12.54 -8.01
N GLU A 21 14.64 -13.45 -7.40
CA GLU A 21 14.08 -14.64 -8.05
C GLU A 21 13.18 -14.29 -9.24
N LYS A 22 12.47 -13.16 -9.18
CA LYS A 22 11.51 -12.72 -10.20
C LYS A 22 12.14 -11.91 -11.31
N ALA A 23 13.36 -11.45 -11.12
CA ALA A 23 14.00 -10.49 -12.02
C ALA A 23 15.14 -11.07 -12.85
N THR A 24 15.36 -12.37 -12.77
CA THR A 24 16.38 -13.03 -13.58
C THR A 24 15.77 -13.55 -14.88
N TYR A 25 16.33 -13.16 -15.99
CA TYR A 25 15.89 -13.62 -17.31
C TYR A 25 17.08 -13.91 -18.23
N ILE A 26 16.85 -14.78 -19.19
CA ILE A 26 17.79 -15.12 -20.23
C ILE A 26 17.22 -14.64 -21.57
N SER A 27 17.83 -13.61 -22.12
CA SER A 27 17.46 -13.11 -23.45
C SER A 27 18.26 -13.89 -24.54
N PRO A 28 17.67 -14.18 -25.73
CA PRO A 28 16.39 -13.65 -26.20
C PRO A 28 15.20 -14.58 -26.03
N LEU A 29 15.32 -15.70 -25.37
CA LEU A 29 14.37 -16.80 -25.59
C LEU A 29 13.44 -17.15 -24.45
N GLU A 30 13.76 -16.93 -23.18
CA GLU A 30 12.87 -17.33 -22.06
C GLU A 30 13.14 -16.52 -20.79
N ASP A 31 12.06 -16.14 -20.11
CA ASP A 31 12.12 -15.67 -18.74
C ASP A 31 12.32 -16.88 -17.82
N ILE A 32 13.42 -16.91 -17.08
CA ILE A 32 13.65 -17.93 -16.07
C ILE A 32 13.30 -17.33 -14.69
N VAL A 33 12.27 -17.87 -14.07
CA VAL A 33 12.01 -17.62 -12.66
C VAL A 33 12.92 -18.54 -11.85
N ILE A 34 13.83 -17.97 -11.10
CA ILE A 34 14.66 -18.72 -10.16
C ILE A 34 13.79 -19.06 -8.96
N ASN A 35 13.51 -20.32 -8.75
CA ASN A 35 12.82 -20.84 -7.57
C ASN A 35 13.78 -21.70 -6.72
N ASP A 36 13.29 -22.28 -5.64
CA ASP A 36 14.07 -23.14 -4.74
C ASP A 36 14.84 -24.28 -5.44
N ASN A 37 14.45 -24.61 -6.67
CA ASN A 37 15.10 -25.62 -7.51
C ASN A 37 16.22 -25.05 -8.41
N TYR A 38 16.64 -23.79 -8.21
CA TYR A 38 17.67 -23.16 -9.06
C TYR A 38 18.95 -23.99 -9.25
N LYS A 39 19.30 -24.80 -8.25
CA LYS A 39 20.48 -25.68 -8.29
C LYS A 39 20.40 -26.72 -9.41
N SER A 40 19.21 -27.15 -9.78
CA SER A 40 18.93 -28.13 -10.82
C SER A 40 18.54 -27.50 -12.16
N MET A 41 18.24 -26.19 -12.18
CA MET A 41 17.87 -25.49 -13.41
C MET A 41 19.02 -25.43 -14.38
N GLN A 42 18.77 -25.84 -15.62
CA GLN A 42 19.74 -25.85 -16.70
C GLN A 42 19.25 -25.06 -17.91
N PHE A 43 20.14 -24.34 -18.53
CA PHE A 43 19.85 -23.65 -19.78
C PHE A 43 20.93 -23.93 -20.82
N ILE A 44 20.60 -23.77 -22.10
CA ILE A 44 21.53 -23.91 -23.20
C ILE A 44 22.06 -22.52 -23.52
N ALA A 45 23.34 -22.29 -23.29
CA ALA A 45 23.98 -21.07 -23.77
C ALA A 45 24.11 -21.09 -25.27
N ALA A 46 23.43 -20.20 -25.95
CA ALA A 46 23.61 -19.90 -27.35
C ALA A 46 24.48 -18.63 -27.50
N LYS A 47 25.06 -18.44 -28.66
CA LYS A 47 26.09 -17.42 -28.95
C LYS A 47 25.68 -15.96 -28.58
N TYR A 48 24.40 -15.69 -28.40
CA TYR A 48 23.87 -14.34 -28.13
C TYR A 48 22.96 -14.27 -26.92
N ASN A 49 22.99 -15.25 -26.02
CA ASN A 49 22.18 -15.22 -24.82
C ASN A 49 22.86 -14.33 -23.78
N THR A 50 22.07 -13.45 -23.19
CA THR A 50 22.47 -12.66 -22.05
C THR A 50 21.72 -13.17 -20.82
N VAL A 51 22.46 -13.49 -19.78
CA VAL A 51 21.88 -13.81 -18.47
C VAL A 51 22.00 -12.56 -17.62
N SER A 52 20.88 -12.04 -17.19
CA SER A 52 20.82 -10.85 -16.32
C SER A 52 20.34 -11.26 -14.93
N PHE A 53 21.15 -10.98 -13.94
CA PHE A 53 20.78 -11.08 -12.54
C PHE A 53 20.47 -9.67 -12.02
N ARG A 54 19.36 -9.51 -11.33
CA ARG A 54 19.02 -8.26 -10.65
C ARG A 54 19.17 -8.45 -9.15
N SER A 55 19.67 -7.45 -8.47
CA SER A 55 19.57 -7.40 -7.01
C SER A 55 18.12 -7.31 -6.59
N PRO A 56 17.73 -7.93 -5.46
CA PRO A 56 16.42 -7.68 -4.86
C PRO A 56 16.18 -6.19 -4.77
N SER A 57 14.97 -5.76 -5.07
CA SER A 57 14.58 -4.36 -4.87
C SER A 57 14.55 -4.12 -3.37
N ASN A 58 15.59 -3.52 -2.82
CA ASN A 58 15.65 -3.10 -1.43
C ASN A 58 15.02 -1.72 -1.26
N ASN A 59 13.90 -1.46 -1.93
CA ASN A 59 13.12 -0.26 -1.67
C ASN A 59 12.47 -0.41 -0.31
N LEU A 60 12.95 0.37 0.63
CA LEU A 60 12.37 0.42 1.97
C LEU A 60 11.27 1.45 2.01
N ILE A 61 10.16 1.08 2.60
CA ILE A 61 9.03 1.95 2.89
C ILE A 61 8.92 2.18 4.39
N THR A 62 8.34 3.29 4.75
CA THR A 62 8.11 3.66 6.14
C THR A 62 6.61 3.73 6.40
N VAL A 63 6.15 2.95 7.38
CA VAL A 63 4.73 2.85 7.75
C VAL A 63 4.56 3.15 9.23
N THR A 64 3.53 3.89 9.59
CA THR A 64 3.23 4.26 10.97
C THR A 64 2.05 3.46 11.51
N VAL A 65 2.23 2.82 12.66
CA VAL A 65 1.15 2.12 13.37
C VAL A 65 0.86 2.80 14.69
N SER A 66 -0.42 3.00 14.97
CA SER A 66 -0.88 3.66 16.20
C SER A 66 -2.12 3.00 16.80
N GLY A 67 -2.40 3.31 18.06
CA GLY A 67 -3.58 2.82 18.77
C GLY A 67 -3.35 1.59 19.63
N ALA A 68 -4.23 0.59 19.54
CA ALA A 68 -4.27 -0.55 20.46
C ALA A 68 -3.37 -1.72 20.03
N VAL A 69 -2.10 -1.44 19.75
CA VAL A 69 -1.03 -2.44 19.51
C VAL A 69 -0.03 -2.42 20.66
N GLU A 70 0.76 -3.50 20.81
CA GLU A 70 1.76 -3.57 21.89
C GLU A 70 2.88 -2.56 21.64
N PHE A 71 3.41 -2.47 20.44
CA PHE A 71 4.46 -1.53 20.06
C PHE A 71 3.99 -0.56 18.97
N PRO A 72 3.30 0.54 19.33
CA PRO A 72 2.98 1.59 18.36
C PRO A 72 4.27 2.33 17.96
N GLY A 73 4.38 2.71 16.69
CA GLY A 73 5.57 3.38 16.18
C GLY A 73 5.64 3.39 14.66
N THR A 74 6.80 3.78 14.17
CA THR A 74 7.13 3.79 12.76
C THR A 74 8.01 2.60 12.42
N TYR A 75 7.64 1.87 11.39
CA TYR A 75 8.30 0.65 10.95
C TYR A 75 8.87 0.84 9.55
N THR A 76 10.06 0.32 9.34
CA THR A 76 10.69 0.26 8.01
C THR A 76 10.55 -1.17 7.50
N LEU A 77 9.98 -1.31 6.30
CA LEU A 77 9.62 -2.57 5.66
C LEU A 77 10.10 -2.56 4.21
N ASN A 78 10.09 -3.73 3.57
CA ASN A 78 10.26 -3.80 2.13
C ASN A 78 8.99 -3.32 1.41
N ASP A 79 9.13 -2.85 0.18
CA ASP A 79 8.03 -2.30 -0.62
C ASP A 79 7.01 -3.36 -1.11
N ASP A 80 7.31 -4.65 -0.93
CA ASP A 80 6.39 -5.76 -1.18
C ASP A 80 5.64 -6.25 0.08
N SER A 81 5.92 -5.65 1.24
CA SER A 81 5.32 -6.05 2.53
C SER A 81 3.84 -5.74 2.58
N THR A 82 3.09 -6.64 3.18
CA THR A 82 1.64 -6.53 3.37
C THR A 82 1.26 -5.97 4.74
N VAL A 83 -0.01 -5.64 4.91
CA VAL A 83 -0.56 -5.27 6.23
C VAL A 83 -0.37 -6.41 7.24
N GLN A 84 -0.48 -7.67 6.82
CA GLN A 84 -0.28 -8.83 7.68
C GLN A 84 1.18 -8.94 8.16
N ASP A 85 2.16 -8.70 7.29
CA ASP A 85 3.59 -8.72 7.66
C ASP A 85 3.89 -7.66 8.71
N LEU A 86 3.29 -6.48 8.58
CA LEU A 86 3.43 -5.43 9.60
C LEU A 86 2.84 -5.85 10.95
N TYR A 87 1.71 -6.59 10.96
CA TYR A 87 1.10 -7.05 12.21
C TYR A 87 1.99 -8.05 12.97
N GLU A 88 2.85 -8.78 12.29
CA GLU A 88 3.83 -9.67 12.92
C GLU A 88 4.93 -8.89 13.64
N LEU A 89 5.26 -7.69 13.15
CA LEU A 89 6.30 -6.84 13.73
C LEU A 89 5.82 -6.00 14.93
N VAL A 90 4.53 -5.64 14.99
CA VAL A 90 4.00 -4.77 16.06
C VAL A 90 3.86 -5.48 17.42
N GLY A 91 4.24 -6.74 17.51
CA GLY A 91 4.25 -7.51 18.78
C GLY A 91 2.87 -7.94 19.27
N GLY A 92 1.84 -7.81 18.43
CA GLY A 92 0.46 -8.17 18.76
C GLY A 92 -0.43 -6.99 19.13
N PHE A 93 -1.63 -7.31 19.59
CA PHE A 93 -2.69 -6.35 19.84
C PHE A 93 -3.10 -6.37 21.31
N LYS A 94 -3.39 -5.20 21.85
CA LYS A 94 -3.93 -5.08 23.21
C LYS A 94 -5.34 -5.66 23.30
N ASN A 95 -5.69 -6.17 24.49
CA ASN A 95 -7.00 -6.80 24.74
C ASN A 95 -8.21 -5.92 24.39
N GLN A 96 -8.01 -4.60 24.30
CA GLN A 96 -9.06 -3.63 23.96
C GLN A 96 -9.06 -3.26 22.47
N ALA A 97 -8.27 -3.93 21.63
CA ALA A 97 -8.21 -3.63 20.20
C ALA A 97 -9.55 -3.95 19.52
N TYR A 98 -10.06 -2.99 18.76
CA TYR A 98 -11.29 -3.13 17.98
C TYR A 98 -10.97 -3.33 16.50
N PHE A 99 -10.87 -4.58 16.08
CA PHE A 99 -10.40 -4.94 14.75
C PHE A 99 -11.29 -4.43 13.61
N ARG A 100 -12.63 -4.39 13.82
CA ARG A 100 -13.55 -3.87 12.80
C ARG A 100 -13.41 -2.37 12.56
N GLY A 101 -12.76 -1.65 13.47
CA GLY A 101 -12.51 -0.22 13.36
C GLY A 101 -11.13 0.11 12.80
N ILE A 102 -10.32 -0.87 12.42
CA ILE A 102 -8.99 -0.61 11.87
C ILE A 102 -9.11 0.26 10.62
N ALA A 103 -8.31 1.31 10.57
CA ALA A 103 -8.24 2.22 9.46
C ALA A 103 -6.83 2.21 8.87
N LEU A 104 -6.73 1.93 7.57
CA LEU A 104 -5.53 2.13 6.77
C LEU A 104 -5.71 3.41 5.96
N THR A 105 -4.81 4.36 6.15
CA THR A 105 -4.82 5.65 5.46
C THR A 105 -3.57 5.76 4.59
N ARG A 106 -3.75 6.16 3.34
CA ARG A 106 -2.70 6.34 2.35
C ARG A 106 -2.61 7.78 1.89
N GLU A 107 -1.43 8.39 2.01
CA GLU A 107 -1.25 9.81 1.75
C GLU A 107 -1.56 10.18 0.29
N VAL A 108 -1.14 9.39 -0.68
CA VAL A 108 -1.43 9.65 -2.11
C VAL A 108 -2.94 9.69 -2.40
N ILE A 109 -3.72 8.86 -1.72
CA ILE A 109 -5.19 8.88 -1.87
C ILE A 109 -5.77 10.12 -1.20
N ARG A 110 -5.25 10.48 -0.02
CA ARG A 110 -5.65 11.67 0.71
C ARG A 110 -5.43 12.95 -0.09
N GLU A 111 -4.24 13.11 -0.65
CA GLU A 111 -3.91 14.25 -1.50
C GLU A 111 -4.86 14.39 -2.69
N ARG A 112 -5.13 13.29 -3.41
CA ARG A 112 -6.09 13.28 -4.54
C ARG A 112 -7.50 13.64 -4.11
N GLN A 113 -7.92 13.18 -2.93
CA GLN A 113 -9.24 13.52 -2.41
C GLN A 113 -9.34 15.00 -2.01
N ILE A 114 -8.28 15.55 -1.40
CA ILE A 114 -8.20 16.98 -1.08
C ILE A 114 -8.28 17.81 -2.37
N GLU A 115 -7.46 17.50 -3.36
CA GLU A 115 -7.46 18.19 -4.66
C GLU A 115 -8.85 18.16 -5.33
N SER A 116 -9.49 16.99 -5.31
CA SER A 116 -10.84 16.83 -5.86
C SER A 116 -11.88 17.66 -5.11
N LEU A 117 -11.76 17.78 -3.79
CA LEU A 117 -12.66 18.61 -2.98
C LEU A 117 -12.43 20.10 -3.20
N GLU A 118 -11.17 20.53 -3.32
CA GLU A 118 -10.84 21.92 -3.61
C GLU A 118 -11.37 22.32 -4.99
N LYS A 119 -11.21 21.45 -5.98
CA LYS A 119 -11.76 21.65 -7.30
C LYS A 119 -13.29 21.75 -7.27
N ALA A 120 -13.97 20.82 -6.58
CA ALA A 120 -15.42 20.84 -6.48
C ALA A 120 -15.94 22.13 -5.80
N LYS A 121 -15.23 22.62 -4.76
CA LYS A 121 -15.54 23.91 -4.12
C LYS A 121 -15.38 25.10 -5.09
N SER A 122 -14.32 25.08 -5.90
CA SER A 122 -14.08 26.12 -6.90
C SER A 122 -15.16 26.13 -7.97
N ASP A 123 -15.48 24.95 -8.53
CA ASP A 123 -16.52 24.79 -9.54
C ASP A 123 -17.90 25.23 -9.02
N LEU A 124 -18.20 24.93 -7.77
CA LEU A 124 -19.43 25.37 -7.12
C LEU A 124 -19.48 26.89 -6.97
N ASN A 125 -18.41 27.52 -6.51
CA ASN A 125 -18.35 28.98 -6.36
C ASN A 125 -18.53 29.67 -7.72
N GLU A 126 -17.93 29.14 -8.78
CA GLU A 126 -18.09 29.65 -10.13
C GLU A 126 -19.54 29.51 -10.63
N ALA A 127 -20.18 28.37 -10.38
CA ALA A 127 -21.58 28.15 -10.70
C ALA A 127 -22.50 29.13 -9.97
N ILE A 128 -22.27 29.38 -8.68
CA ILE A 128 -23.01 30.36 -7.86
C ILE A 128 -22.86 31.76 -8.45
N LEU A 129 -21.64 32.19 -8.77
CA LEU A 129 -21.38 33.51 -9.33
C LEU A 129 -22.08 33.68 -10.68
N THR A 130 -22.03 32.67 -11.53
CA THR A 130 -22.65 32.69 -12.88
C THR A 130 -24.17 32.77 -12.78
N SER A 131 -24.81 31.98 -11.91
CA SER A 131 -26.24 31.98 -11.70
C SER A 131 -26.74 33.30 -11.09
N THR A 132 -25.98 33.86 -10.12
CA THR A 132 -26.29 35.17 -9.55
C THR A 132 -26.26 36.27 -10.61
N GLN A 133 -25.30 36.24 -11.54
CA GLN A 133 -25.21 37.20 -12.63
C GLN A 133 -26.40 37.11 -13.63
N LYS A 134 -26.95 35.90 -13.79
CA LYS A 134 -28.12 35.65 -14.65
C LYS A 134 -29.44 35.93 -13.95
N GLY A 135 -29.45 36.25 -12.67
CA GLY A 135 -30.68 36.50 -11.90
C GLY A 135 -31.50 35.21 -11.66
N GLU A 136 -30.87 34.06 -11.76
CA GLU A 136 -31.49 32.77 -11.46
C GLU A 136 -31.55 32.57 -9.95
N ASP A 137 -32.66 32.03 -9.46
CA ASP A 137 -32.80 31.66 -8.04
C ASP A 137 -31.97 30.40 -7.77
N ILE A 138 -30.87 30.58 -7.03
CA ILE A 138 -29.94 29.51 -6.75
C ILE A 138 -30.39 28.82 -5.45
N GLY A 139 -31.55 28.38 -5.26
CA GLY A 139 -31.99 27.62 -4.10
C GLY A 139 -31.13 27.82 -2.81
N ASP A 140 -31.31 27.03 -1.82
CA ASP A 140 -30.59 27.20 -0.55
C ASP A 140 -29.10 26.79 -0.66
N ILE A 141 -28.23 27.76 -0.99
CA ILE A 141 -26.75 27.56 -1.08
C ILE A 141 -26.18 27.07 0.26
N SER A 142 -26.85 27.36 1.37
CA SER A 142 -26.38 26.95 2.69
C SER A 142 -26.27 25.44 2.84
N ILE A 143 -27.15 24.67 2.19
CA ILE A 143 -27.11 23.19 2.23
C ILE A 143 -25.84 22.65 1.58
N VAL A 144 -25.40 23.27 0.48
CA VAL A 144 -24.20 22.82 -0.23
C VAL A 144 -22.93 23.20 0.51
N GLN A 145 -22.93 24.37 1.16
CA GLN A 145 -21.81 24.78 2.03
C GLN A 145 -21.73 23.87 3.27
N GLU A 146 -22.84 23.56 3.91
CA GLU A 146 -22.92 22.65 5.04
C GLU A 146 -22.45 21.23 4.68
N LEU A 147 -22.80 20.75 3.49
CA LEU A 147 -22.34 19.46 2.98
C LEU A 147 -20.80 19.43 2.77
N ALA A 148 -20.23 20.54 2.29
CA ALA A 148 -18.78 20.67 2.10
C ALA A 148 -18.00 20.75 3.43
N GLU A 149 -18.64 21.26 4.48
CA GLU A 149 -18.07 21.34 5.83
C GLU A 149 -18.19 20.03 6.62
N THR A 150 -19.12 19.13 6.23
CA THR A 150 -19.33 17.83 6.89
C THR A 150 -18.26 16.81 6.58
N ILE A 151 -17.39 17.04 5.59
CA ILE A 151 -16.31 16.12 5.27
C ILE A 151 -15.23 16.23 6.36
N ASN A 152 -15.14 15.20 7.18
CA ASN A 152 -14.11 15.11 8.20
C ASN A 152 -12.72 14.88 7.55
N PRO A 153 -11.76 15.81 7.70
CA PRO A 153 -10.42 15.62 7.14
C PRO A 153 -9.71 14.35 7.61
N GLY A 154 -10.12 13.81 8.77
CA GLY A 154 -9.58 12.56 9.32
C GLY A 154 -10.00 11.30 8.55
N ASP A 155 -11.06 11.38 7.74
CA ASP A 155 -11.54 10.24 6.95
C ASP A 155 -10.95 10.21 5.53
N LEU A 156 -10.24 11.27 5.14
CA LEU A 156 -9.60 11.35 3.84
C LEU A 156 -8.38 10.39 3.76
N GLY A 157 -8.22 9.78 2.61
CA GLY A 157 -7.15 8.81 2.36
C GLY A 157 -7.41 7.41 2.88
N ARG A 158 -8.56 7.17 3.51
CA ARG A 158 -8.90 5.87 4.10
C ARG A 158 -9.21 4.84 3.01
N LEU A 159 -8.54 3.70 3.08
CA LEU A 159 -8.85 2.55 2.24
C LEU A 159 -10.05 1.78 2.83
N ALA A 160 -10.97 1.39 1.94
CA ALA A 160 -12.08 0.53 2.31
C ALA A 160 -11.62 -0.93 2.33
N GLY A 161 -11.82 -1.62 3.45
CA GLY A 161 -11.48 -3.02 3.59
C GLY A 161 -11.58 -3.49 5.05
N ASP A 162 -11.66 -4.79 5.23
CA ASP A 162 -11.51 -5.40 6.54
C ASP A 162 -10.03 -5.72 6.76
N PHE A 163 -9.35 -4.85 7.49
CA PHE A 163 -7.94 -5.00 7.84
C PHE A 163 -7.72 -5.73 9.17
N SER A 164 -8.68 -6.53 9.60
CA SER A 164 -8.50 -7.41 10.76
C SER A 164 -7.32 -8.38 10.54
N PRO A 165 -6.62 -8.79 11.58
CA PRO A 165 -5.54 -9.78 11.46
C PRO A 165 -6.00 -11.04 10.76
N LYS A 166 -5.20 -11.51 9.79
CA LYS A 166 -5.47 -12.68 8.94
C LYS A 166 -6.69 -12.55 8.01
N SER A 167 -7.26 -11.36 7.87
CA SER A 167 -8.28 -11.11 6.85
C SER A 167 -7.67 -11.16 5.45
N GLN A 168 -8.53 -11.40 4.44
CA GLN A 168 -8.08 -11.40 3.04
C GLN A 168 -7.49 -10.05 2.62
N ALA A 169 -8.05 -8.93 3.13
CA ALA A 169 -7.52 -7.61 2.84
C ALA A 169 -6.13 -7.42 3.49
N SER A 170 -5.93 -7.85 4.74
CA SER A 170 -4.63 -7.72 5.40
C SER A 170 -3.53 -8.54 4.71
N ILE A 171 -3.87 -9.71 4.19
CA ILE A 171 -2.91 -10.59 3.49
C ILE A 171 -2.55 -10.06 2.10
N ASN A 172 -3.50 -9.44 1.40
CA ASN A 172 -3.32 -9.07 0.00
C ASN A 172 -2.98 -7.59 -0.21
N THR A 173 -3.15 -6.73 0.81
CA THR A 173 -2.87 -5.31 0.64
C THR A 173 -1.39 -5.03 0.88
N ILE A 174 -0.70 -4.67 -0.18
CA ILE A 174 0.68 -4.19 -0.13
C ILE A 174 0.68 -2.78 0.47
N LEU A 175 1.62 -2.55 1.37
CA LEU A 175 1.87 -1.27 2.01
C LEU A 175 2.66 -0.34 1.09
N PHE A 176 2.46 0.96 1.26
CA PHE A 176 3.19 2.00 0.55
C PHE A 176 3.88 2.95 1.53
N ASP A 177 4.90 3.62 1.05
CA ASP A 177 5.60 4.60 1.87
C ASP A 177 4.64 5.69 2.36
N GLY A 178 4.73 6.02 3.65
CA GLY A 178 3.84 6.96 4.31
C GLY A 178 2.47 6.40 4.74
N ASP A 179 2.17 5.13 4.49
CA ASP A 179 0.92 4.51 4.96
C ASP A 179 0.81 4.58 6.49
N ARG A 180 -0.41 4.79 6.97
CA ARG A 180 -0.71 4.86 8.41
C ARG A 180 -1.82 3.89 8.76
N ILE A 181 -1.57 3.07 9.78
CA ILE A 181 -2.57 2.13 10.31
C ILE A 181 -2.94 2.57 11.72
N PHE A 182 -4.22 2.76 11.93
CA PHE A 182 -4.79 3.06 13.24
C PHE A 182 -5.67 1.92 13.71
N ILE A 183 -5.36 1.39 14.89
CA ILE A 183 -6.12 0.33 15.55
C ILE A 183 -6.85 0.97 16.74
N PRO A 184 -8.17 1.23 16.64
CA PRO A 184 -8.92 1.84 17.73
C PRO A 184 -9.08 0.88 18.90
N LYS A 185 -9.36 1.47 20.08
CA LYS A 185 -9.85 0.73 21.22
C LYS A 185 -11.35 0.46 21.06
N ASN A 186 -11.81 -0.66 21.57
CA ASN A 186 -13.23 -0.96 21.64
C ASN A 186 -13.93 0.13 22.45
N PRO A 187 -14.90 0.85 21.88
CA PRO A 187 -15.68 1.81 22.65
C PRO A 187 -16.53 1.04 23.66
N ASN A 188 -16.20 1.17 24.94
CA ASN A 188 -16.98 0.57 26.03
C ASN A 188 -18.32 1.30 26.30
N THR A 189 -18.86 1.97 25.29
CA THR A 189 -20.09 2.76 25.42
C THR A 189 -21.25 1.97 24.81
N ILE A 190 -22.14 1.50 25.66
CA ILE A 190 -23.47 1.03 25.26
C ILE A 190 -24.36 2.28 25.26
N ASN A 191 -24.67 2.83 24.11
CA ASN A 191 -25.76 3.81 23.99
C ASN A 191 -27.07 3.03 24.07
N VAL A 192 -27.73 3.10 25.22
CA VAL A 192 -29.13 2.64 25.39
C VAL A 192 -30.01 3.80 24.95
N PHE A 193 -30.70 3.64 23.83
CA PHE A 193 -31.75 4.54 23.37
C PHE A 193 -33.09 4.08 23.93
#